data_0b5d18f465df1acc14887fe2adc1aeaf
#
_entry.id   0b5d18f465df1acc14887fe2adc1aeaf
#
_cell.length_a   1.000
_cell.length_b   1.000
_cell.length_c   1.000
_cell.angle_alpha   90.00
_cell.angle_beta   90.00
_cell.angle_gamma   90.00
#
_symmetry.space_group_name_H-M   'P 1'
#
loop_
_entity.id
_entity.type
_entity.pdbx_description
1 polymer ?
#
loop_
_entity_poly.entity_id
_entity_poly.type
_entity_poly.pdbx_seq_one_letter_code
_entity_poly.pdbx_strand_id
1 'polypeptide(L)'
;MTAKTWWSKLFASNTSQPAFSQSSSANAIASQGAVVQIDKLGKEFQEGEIQRTVLQNVTLRFDSGEFVVLLGHSGSGKSTLLNLISGIDKPSSGTVRINDLAITELDERSRTLFRRDYIGFVFQFFNLIPTLTVLENVTLPQELAGRSSTVAQQSALQLLERVGLADRVHTYPDKLSGGQQQRVAIARALAHDPALILADEPTGNLDEETGQRVLQILLDLTRNTGKTLIMATHNPEIAQLADRVLRVQDGHLTRVIVHPDALEEVVI
;
A
#
# COMPACT_ATOMS: atom_id res chain seq x y z
N MET A 1 -27.49 -14.59 -15.54
CA MET A 1 -26.51 -13.69 -16.18
C MET A 1 -25.37 -13.54 -15.19
N THR A 2 -24.24 -14.17 -15.43
CA THR A 2 -23.08 -14.20 -14.52
C THR A 2 -22.29 -12.91 -14.62
N ALA A 3 -21.70 -12.46 -13.50
CA ALA A 3 -20.88 -11.25 -13.38
C ALA A 3 -19.81 -11.10 -14.47
N LYS A 4 -19.34 -12.22 -15.05
CA LYS A 4 -18.38 -12.27 -16.17
C LYS A 4 -18.84 -11.52 -17.44
N THR A 5 -20.14 -11.40 -17.71
CA THR A 5 -20.65 -10.81 -18.96
C THR A 5 -20.75 -9.29 -18.91
N TRP A 6 -20.77 -8.71 -17.71
CA TRP A 6 -20.87 -7.26 -17.53
C TRP A 6 -19.50 -6.57 -17.70
N TRP A 7 -18.44 -7.18 -17.21
CA TRP A 7 -17.07 -6.65 -17.24
C TRP A 7 -16.47 -6.60 -18.66
N SER A 8 -16.79 -7.59 -19.51
CA SER A 8 -16.27 -7.61 -20.90
C SER A 8 -16.81 -6.46 -21.76
N LYS A 9 -17.96 -5.88 -21.41
CA LYS A 9 -18.56 -4.75 -22.15
C LYS A 9 -18.00 -3.39 -21.76
N LEU A 10 -17.46 -3.24 -20.55
CA LEU A 10 -16.89 -1.97 -20.05
C LEU A 10 -15.49 -1.69 -20.62
N PHE A 11 -14.74 -2.72 -21.04
CA PHE A 11 -13.36 -2.59 -21.50
C PHE A 11 -13.16 -2.83 -23.01
N ALA A 12 -14.23 -3.09 -23.77
CA ALA A 12 -14.16 -3.40 -25.21
C ALA A 12 -14.08 -2.18 -26.13
N SER A 13 -14.03 -0.96 -25.64
CA SER A 13 -13.93 0.24 -26.47
C SER A 13 -12.81 1.17 -25.99
N ASN A 14 -11.64 0.97 -26.45
CA ASN A 14 -10.68 1.93 -27.02
C ASN A 14 -9.24 1.36 -26.98
N THR A 15 -8.81 0.77 -28.08
CA THR A 15 -7.42 0.41 -28.35
C THR A 15 -6.65 1.67 -28.81
N SER A 16 -6.34 2.55 -27.87
CA SER A 16 -5.20 3.45 -27.96
C SER A 16 -4.52 3.41 -26.59
N GLN A 17 -3.64 2.44 -26.41
CA GLN A 17 -2.69 2.44 -25.32
C GLN A 17 -1.81 3.69 -25.49
N PRO A 18 -1.74 4.61 -24.50
CA PRO A 18 -0.60 5.49 -24.42
C PRO A 18 0.60 4.57 -24.22
N ALA A 19 1.60 4.70 -25.07
CA ALA A 19 2.83 3.95 -25.01
C ALA A 19 3.62 4.34 -23.74
N PHE A 20 3.26 3.77 -22.61
CA PHE A 20 4.26 3.39 -21.63
C PHE A 20 4.96 2.19 -22.25
N SER A 21 6.04 2.48 -23.02
CA SER A 21 6.90 1.44 -23.54
C SER A 21 7.24 0.53 -22.37
N GLN A 22 6.87 -0.75 -22.51
CA GLN A 22 7.41 -1.83 -21.69
C GLN A 22 8.90 -1.92 -22.06
N SER A 23 9.68 -0.97 -21.56
CA SER A 23 11.12 -1.05 -21.61
C SER A 23 11.54 -2.11 -20.59
N SER A 24 12.63 -2.81 -20.88
CA SER A 24 13.27 -3.77 -19.96
C SER A 24 13.53 -3.20 -18.55
N SER A 25 13.52 -1.88 -18.40
CA SER A 25 13.56 -1.15 -17.12
C SER A 25 12.30 -1.30 -16.27
N ALA A 26 11.10 -1.42 -16.84
CA ALA A 26 9.86 -1.57 -16.05
C ALA A 26 9.80 -2.95 -15.34
N ASN A 27 10.28 -4.02 -15.99
CA ASN A 27 10.39 -5.34 -15.35
C ASN A 27 11.48 -5.41 -14.27
N ALA A 28 12.55 -4.61 -14.40
CA ALA A 28 13.61 -4.52 -13.39
C ALA A 28 13.15 -3.72 -12.16
N ILE A 29 12.23 -2.76 -12.32
CA ILE A 29 11.65 -1.97 -11.24
C ILE A 29 10.71 -2.82 -10.36
N ALA A 30 9.95 -3.74 -10.95
CA ALA A 30 9.01 -4.60 -10.22
C ALA A 30 9.71 -5.62 -9.30
N SER A 31 10.94 -6.04 -9.62
CA SER A 31 11.72 -7.02 -8.83
C SER A 31 12.55 -6.39 -7.71
N GLN A 32 12.68 -5.07 -7.67
CA GLN A 32 13.37 -4.30 -6.63
C GLN A 32 12.40 -3.34 -5.97
N GLY A 33 12.66 -2.95 -4.71
CA GLY A 33 11.86 -1.97 -4.01
C GLY A 33 11.86 -0.60 -4.71
N ALA A 34 10.83 0.19 -4.48
CA ALA A 34 10.71 1.53 -5.03
C ALA A 34 11.42 2.58 -4.18
N VAL A 35 12.06 3.54 -4.82
CA VAL A 35 12.51 4.79 -4.17
C VAL A 35 11.37 5.81 -4.24
N VAL A 36 10.97 6.36 -3.09
CA VAL A 36 9.97 7.42 -3.01
C VAL A 36 10.65 8.73 -2.62
N GLN A 37 10.45 9.78 -3.38
CA GLN A 37 10.95 11.12 -3.12
C GLN A 37 9.79 12.09 -2.98
N ILE A 38 9.81 12.85 -1.91
CA ILE A 38 8.81 13.86 -1.57
C ILE A 38 9.54 15.21 -1.48
N ASP A 39 9.07 16.21 -2.20
CA ASP A 39 9.64 17.55 -2.16
C ASP A 39 8.55 18.57 -1.84
N LYS A 40 8.72 19.29 -0.72
CA LYS A 40 7.88 20.39 -0.22
C LYS A 40 6.39 20.07 -0.22
N LEU A 41 6.04 18.82 0.09
CA LEU A 41 4.67 18.32 0.08
C LEU A 41 3.83 18.99 1.15
N GLY A 42 2.71 19.55 0.76
CA GLY A 42 1.72 20.12 1.64
C GLY A 42 0.32 19.60 1.33
N LYS A 43 -0.50 19.45 2.38
CA LYS A 43 -1.91 19.09 2.25
C LYS A 43 -2.77 19.89 3.18
N GLU A 44 -3.77 20.52 2.60
CA GLU A 44 -4.79 21.31 3.27
C GLU A 44 -6.17 20.79 2.87
N PHE A 45 -7.09 20.79 3.82
CA PHE A 45 -8.49 20.46 3.59
C PHE A 45 -9.33 21.69 3.92
N GLN A 46 -10.35 21.94 3.10
CA GLN A 46 -11.33 22.99 3.35
C GLN A 46 -12.52 22.37 4.10
N GLU A 47 -12.72 22.76 5.34
CA GLU A 47 -13.84 22.35 6.19
C GLU A 47 -14.78 23.55 6.40
N GLY A 48 -15.71 23.79 5.45
CA GLY A 48 -16.53 25.00 5.44
C GLY A 48 -15.66 26.25 5.20
N GLU A 49 -15.66 27.20 6.15
CA GLU A 49 -14.81 28.43 6.10
C GLU A 49 -13.42 28.22 6.72
N ILE A 50 -13.17 27.07 7.35
CA ILE A 50 -11.89 26.79 8.04
C ILE A 50 -10.97 26.00 7.12
N GLN A 51 -9.75 26.50 6.93
CA GLN A 51 -8.68 25.77 6.26
C GLN A 51 -7.85 25.02 7.30
N ARG A 52 -7.79 23.70 7.17
CA ARG A 52 -7.03 22.80 8.05
C ARG A 52 -5.81 22.27 7.32
N THR A 53 -4.64 22.69 7.77
CA THR A 53 -3.36 22.14 7.29
C THR A 53 -3.08 20.81 7.98
N VAL A 54 -2.87 19.75 7.20
CA VAL A 54 -2.58 18.39 7.69
C VAL A 54 -1.12 18.01 7.48
N LEU A 55 -0.49 18.48 6.40
CA LEU A 55 0.94 18.32 6.14
C LEU A 55 1.51 19.64 5.63
N GLN A 56 2.71 20.00 6.10
CA GLN A 56 3.35 21.28 5.77
C GLN A 56 4.80 21.07 5.36
N ASN A 57 5.11 21.43 4.11
CA ASN A 57 6.48 21.51 3.57
C ASN A 57 7.34 20.25 3.82
N VAL A 58 6.73 19.06 3.69
CA VAL A 58 7.41 17.78 3.92
C VAL A 58 8.38 17.51 2.79
N THR A 59 9.66 17.34 3.11
CA THR A 59 10.70 16.92 2.16
C THR A 59 11.37 15.67 2.72
N LEU A 60 11.31 14.55 1.99
CA LEU A 60 11.72 13.24 2.48
C LEU A 60 12.04 12.29 1.33
N ARG A 61 12.92 11.32 1.60
CA ARG A 61 13.23 10.21 0.70
C ARG A 61 13.08 8.90 1.45
N PHE A 62 12.45 7.92 0.81
CA PHE A 62 12.43 6.52 1.22
C PHE A 62 13.28 5.72 0.22
N ASP A 63 14.17 4.89 0.75
CA ASP A 63 15.08 4.11 -0.09
C ASP A 63 14.48 2.75 -0.47
N SER A 64 14.97 2.20 -1.56
CA SER A 64 14.52 0.90 -2.08
C SER A 64 14.76 -0.22 -1.07
N GLY A 65 13.73 -1.05 -0.83
CA GLY A 65 13.80 -2.18 0.09
C GLY A 65 13.72 -1.80 1.57
N GLU A 66 13.56 -0.52 1.90
CA GLU A 66 13.49 -0.03 3.28
C GLU A 66 12.11 -0.32 3.88
N PHE A 67 12.09 -0.75 5.15
CA PHE A 67 10.87 -0.77 5.97
C PHE A 67 10.85 0.48 6.86
N VAL A 68 9.92 1.38 6.56
CA VAL A 68 9.73 2.64 7.30
C VAL A 68 8.43 2.64 8.06
N VAL A 69 8.46 3.03 9.33
CA VAL A 69 7.28 3.26 10.15
C VAL A 69 7.01 4.76 10.27
N LEU A 70 5.77 5.14 9.96
CA LEU A 70 5.18 6.44 10.27
C LEU A 70 4.46 6.34 11.61
N LEU A 71 5.08 6.83 12.68
CA LEU A 71 4.54 6.81 14.03
C LEU A 71 3.81 8.10 14.35
N GLY A 72 2.66 8.04 15.00
CA GLY A 72 1.91 9.21 15.45
C GLY A 72 0.52 8.86 15.94
N HIS A 73 -0.11 9.78 16.68
CA HIS A 73 -1.48 9.60 17.19
C HIS A 73 -2.51 9.60 16.04
N SER A 74 -3.75 9.18 16.31
CA SER A 74 -4.85 9.26 15.34
C SER A 74 -5.07 10.72 14.91
N GLY A 75 -5.28 10.93 13.61
CA GLY A 75 -5.48 12.28 13.03
C GLY A 75 -4.20 13.09 12.82
N SER A 76 -3.00 12.55 13.06
CA SER A 76 -1.73 13.26 12.84
C SER A 76 -1.34 13.46 11.37
N GLY A 77 -2.05 12.83 10.42
CA GLY A 77 -1.77 12.95 8.97
C GLY A 77 -1.09 11.74 8.33
N LYS A 78 -0.86 10.63 9.06
CA LYS A 78 -0.22 9.40 8.54
C LYS A 78 -0.94 8.83 7.31
N SER A 79 -2.23 8.56 7.44
CA SER A 79 -3.08 8.04 6.34
C SER A 79 -3.14 9.03 5.17
N THR A 80 -3.17 10.34 5.46
CA THR A 80 -3.08 11.38 4.43
C THR A 80 -1.77 11.29 3.65
N LEU A 81 -0.65 11.13 4.33
CA LEU A 81 0.65 10.96 3.68
C LEU A 81 0.69 9.70 2.81
N LEU A 82 0.18 8.56 3.30
CA LEU A 82 0.09 7.33 2.49
C LEU A 82 -0.80 7.53 1.25
N ASN A 83 -1.93 8.23 1.39
CA ASN A 83 -2.82 8.54 0.27
C ASN A 83 -2.18 9.46 -0.78
N LEU A 84 -1.36 10.42 -0.35
CA LEU A 84 -0.60 11.27 -1.26
C LEU A 84 0.52 10.50 -1.98
N ILE A 85 1.25 9.63 -1.26
CA ILE A 85 2.29 8.77 -1.84
C ILE A 85 1.67 7.80 -2.85
N SER A 86 0.50 7.24 -2.57
CA SER A 86 -0.19 6.35 -3.51
C SER A 86 -0.84 7.08 -4.68
N GLY A 87 -0.96 8.40 -4.61
CA GLY A 87 -1.72 9.20 -5.56
C GLY A 87 -3.23 8.95 -5.52
N ILE A 88 -3.78 8.37 -4.44
CA ILE A 88 -5.23 8.32 -4.16
C ILE A 88 -5.74 9.75 -3.97
N ASP A 89 -4.99 10.57 -3.24
CA ASP A 89 -5.28 11.98 -3.06
C ASP A 89 -4.22 12.86 -3.75
N LYS A 90 -4.58 14.12 -4.00
CA LYS A 90 -3.69 15.12 -4.58
C LYS A 90 -3.16 16.04 -3.48
N PRO A 91 -1.86 16.39 -3.51
CA PRO A 91 -1.32 17.39 -2.61
C PRO A 91 -1.87 18.78 -2.95
N SER A 92 -1.88 19.67 -1.96
CA SER A 92 -2.13 21.10 -2.16
C SER A 92 -0.89 21.84 -2.69
N SER A 93 0.30 21.32 -2.37
CA SER A 93 1.60 21.83 -2.86
C SER A 93 2.65 20.72 -2.86
N GLY A 94 3.75 20.94 -3.58
CA GLY A 94 4.88 20.02 -3.65
C GLY A 94 4.65 18.83 -4.59
N THR A 95 5.60 17.91 -4.61
CA THR A 95 5.62 16.77 -5.53
C THR A 95 5.95 15.45 -4.84
N VAL A 96 5.41 14.37 -5.39
CA VAL A 96 5.79 12.99 -5.05
C VAL A 96 6.31 12.31 -6.31
N ARG A 97 7.51 11.73 -6.20
CA ARG A 97 8.12 10.91 -7.24
C ARG A 97 8.31 9.49 -6.71
N ILE A 98 7.98 8.50 -7.54
CA ILE A 98 8.27 7.10 -7.25
C ILE A 98 9.20 6.61 -8.35
N ASN A 99 10.39 6.18 -7.96
CA ASN A 99 11.54 6.09 -8.84
C ASN A 99 11.73 7.44 -9.57
N ASP A 100 11.79 7.46 -10.87
CA ASP A 100 11.98 8.71 -11.62
C ASP A 100 10.66 9.34 -12.10
N LEU A 101 9.50 8.75 -11.77
CA LEU A 101 8.20 9.21 -12.22
C LEU A 101 7.53 10.15 -11.20
N ALA A 102 7.23 11.38 -11.59
CA ALA A 102 6.45 12.34 -10.79
C ALA A 102 4.95 11.97 -10.85
N ILE A 103 4.46 11.22 -9.85
CA ILE A 103 3.07 10.74 -9.83
C ILE A 103 2.06 11.86 -9.63
N THR A 104 2.47 12.96 -9.02
CA THR A 104 1.63 14.17 -8.80
C THR A 104 1.34 14.92 -10.09
N GLU A 105 2.16 14.75 -11.12
CA GLU A 105 1.99 15.39 -12.44
C GLU A 105 1.12 14.54 -13.39
N LEU A 106 0.85 13.28 -13.04
CA LEU A 106 0.02 12.39 -13.84
C LEU A 106 -1.45 12.81 -13.83
N ASP A 107 -2.12 12.61 -14.96
CA ASP A 107 -3.57 12.67 -15.00
C ASP A 107 -4.20 11.52 -14.19
N GLU A 108 -5.51 11.60 -13.91
CA GLU A 108 -6.22 10.62 -13.06
C GLU A 108 -6.12 9.20 -13.60
N ARG A 109 -6.22 9.04 -14.91
CA ARG A 109 -6.14 7.73 -15.57
C ARG A 109 -4.76 7.13 -15.41
N SER A 110 -3.72 7.87 -15.75
CA SER A 110 -2.32 7.44 -15.65
C SER A 110 -1.93 7.11 -14.21
N ARG A 111 -2.38 7.93 -13.25
CA ARG A 111 -2.16 7.71 -11.82
C ARG A 111 -2.87 6.43 -11.32
N THR A 112 -4.10 6.17 -11.79
CA THR A 112 -4.82 4.92 -11.47
C THR A 112 -4.11 3.69 -12.04
N LEU A 113 -3.61 3.75 -13.28
CA LEU A 113 -2.84 2.67 -13.87
C LEU A 113 -1.51 2.45 -13.13
N PHE A 114 -0.84 3.53 -12.73
CA PHE A 114 0.38 3.45 -11.93
C PHE A 114 0.14 2.74 -10.59
N ARG A 115 -0.92 3.13 -9.84
CA ARG A 115 -1.30 2.44 -8.58
C ARG A 115 -1.54 0.96 -8.81
N ARG A 116 -2.32 0.62 -9.83
CA ARG A 116 -2.65 -0.77 -10.18
C ARG A 116 -1.41 -1.63 -10.39
N ASP A 117 -0.38 -1.06 -11.03
CA ASP A 117 0.77 -1.83 -11.48
C ASP A 117 1.93 -1.83 -10.47
N TYR A 118 2.09 -0.79 -9.64
CA TYR A 118 3.30 -0.58 -8.83
C TYR A 118 3.07 -0.49 -7.32
N ILE A 119 1.83 -0.31 -6.86
CA ILE A 119 1.54 -0.07 -5.44
C ILE A 119 0.59 -1.13 -4.89
N GLY A 120 1.01 -1.82 -3.81
CA GLY A 120 0.13 -2.62 -2.97
C GLY A 120 -0.34 -1.81 -1.76
N PHE A 121 -1.64 -1.82 -1.48
CA PHE A 121 -2.18 -1.10 -0.32
C PHE A 121 -2.87 -2.07 0.64
N VAL A 122 -2.45 -2.05 1.91
CA VAL A 122 -3.05 -2.79 3.02
C VAL A 122 -3.74 -1.79 3.94
N PHE A 123 -5.06 -1.92 4.08
CA PHE A 123 -5.90 -1.02 4.87
C PHE A 123 -6.19 -1.58 6.26
N GLN A 124 -6.53 -0.71 7.20
CA GLN A 124 -6.98 -1.05 8.54
C GLN A 124 -8.28 -1.88 8.52
N PHE A 125 -9.23 -1.56 7.65
CA PHE A 125 -10.53 -2.23 7.50
C PHE A 125 -10.52 -3.23 6.34
N PHE A 126 -9.54 -4.04 6.17
CA PHE A 126 -9.38 -5.13 5.19
C PHE A 126 -9.81 -4.77 3.75
N ASN A 127 -10.92 -4.09 3.54
CA ASN A 127 -11.51 -3.64 2.28
C ASN A 127 -11.65 -4.78 1.25
N LEU A 128 -12.00 -6.00 1.73
CA LEU A 128 -12.30 -7.12 0.86
C LEU A 128 -13.65 -6.89 0.17
N ILE A 129 -13.76 -7.38 -1.06
CA ILE A 129 -15.02 -7.34 -1.80
C ILE A 129 -15.89 -8.50 -1.30
N PRO A 130 -17.01 -8.24 -0.62
CA PRO A 130 -17.76 -9.25 0.12
C PRO A 130 -18.45 -10.27 -0.80
N THR A 131 -18.70 -9.92 -2.06
CA THR A 131 -19.31 -10.77 -3.08
C THR A 131 -18.31 -11.65 -3.84
N LEU A 132 -17.02 -11.51 -3.55
CA LEU A 132 -15.95 -12.33 -4.10
C LEU A 132 -15.40 -13.28 -3.04
N THR A 133 -15.05 -14.48 -3.46
CA THR A 133 -14.33 -15.46 -2.63
C THR A 133 -12.92 -14.94 -2.27
N VAL A 134 -12.24 -15.63 -1.37
CA VAL A 134 -10.84 -15.36 -1.01
C VAL A 134 -9.95 -15.38 -2.26
N LEU A 135 -10.07 -16.43 -3.09
CA LEU A 135 -9.29 -16.55 -4.32
C LEU A 135 -9.56 -15.38 -5.28
N GLU A 136 -10.84 -15.06 -5.51
CA GLU A 136 -11.23 -13.96 -6.42
C GLU A 136 -10.76 -12.60 -5.91
N ASN A 137 -10.79 -12.33 -4.60
CA ASN A 137 -10.21 -11.11 -4.02
C ASN A 137 -8.71 -10.98 -4.31
N VAL A 138 -7.96 -12.08 -4.30
CA VAL A 138 -6.51 -12.07 -4.55
C VAL A 138 -6.17 -12.07 -6.04
N THR A 139 -6.98 -12.72 -6.90
CA THR A 139 -6.74 -12.70 -8.37
C THR A 139 -7.10 -11.38 -9.01
N LEU A 140 -8.08 -10.64 -8.47
CA LEU A 140 -8.63 -9.43 -9.08
C LEU A 140 -7.57 -8.38 -9.49
N PRO A 141 -6.58 -7.99 -8.66
CA PRO A 141 -5.57 -7.02 -9.06
C PRO A 141 -4.76 -7.47 -10.28
N GLN A 142 -4.46 -8.76 -10.38
CA GLN A 142 -3.71 -9.32 -11.50
C GLN A 142 -4.53 -9.35 -12.79
N GLU A 143 -5.81 -9.72 -12.71
CA GLU A 143 -6.73 -9.71 -13.84
C GLU A 143 -6.96 -8.28 -14.35
N LEU A 144 -7.08 -7.29 -13.46
CA LEU A 144 -7.15 -5.87 -13.82
C LEU A 144 -5.86 -5.37 -14.48
N ALA A 145 -4.70 -5.93 -14.10
CA ALA A 145 -3.41 -5.66 -14.75
C ALA A 145 -3.24 -6.41 -16.09
N GLY A 146 -4.27 -7.16 -16.54
CA GLY A 146 -4.28 -7.84 -17.84
C GLY A 146 -3.63 -9.23 -17.84
N ARG A 147 -3.30 -9.81 -16.68
CA ARG A 147 -2.82 -11.21 -16.62
C ARG A 147 -3.98 -12.18 -16.91
N SER A 148 -3.67 -13.29 -17.57
CA SER A 148 -4.68 -14.31 -17.81
C SER A 148 -5.18 -14.91 -16.49
N SER A 149 -6.45 -15.32 -16.44
CA SER A 149 -7.08 -15.89 -15.24
C SER A 149 -6.32 -17.11 -14.70
N THR A 150 -5.77 -17.94 -15.58
CA THR A 150 -4.97 -19.11 -15.18
C THR A 150 -3.69 -18.70 -14.44
N VAL A 151 -2.95 -17.71 -14.94
CA VAL A 151 -1.73 -17.19 -14.31
C VAL A 151 -2.06 -16.50 -12.98
N ALA A 152 -3.13 -15.69 -12.96
CA ALA A 152 -3.58 -15.01 -11.76
C ALA A 152 -3.98 -16.00 -10.65
N GLN A 153 -4.74 -17.05 -10.98
CA GLN A 153 -5.14 -18.08 -10.04
C GLN A 153 -3.95 -18.85 -9.47
N GLN A 154 -3.00 -19.24 -10.31
CA GLN A 154 -1.82 -19.99 -9.87
C GLN A 154 -0.96 -19.17 -8.90
N SER A 155 -0.72 -17.91 -9.21
CA SER A 155 0.00 -16.98 -8.33
C SER A 155 -0.77 -16.71 -7.03
N ALA A 156 -2.10 -16.52 -7.10
CA ALA A 156 -2.93 -16.30 -5.92
C ALA A 156 -2.93 -17.49 -4.97
N LEU A 157 -3.00 -18.73 -5.49
CA LEU A 157 -2.93 -19.95 -4.66
C LEU A 157 -1.60 -20.04 -3.91
N GLN A 158 -0.48 -19.74 -4.55
CA GLN A 158 0.84 -19.70 -3.88
C GLN A 158 0.89 -18.64 -2.77
N LEU A 159 0.33 -17.45 -3.00
CA LEU A 159 0.26 -16.42 -1.96
C LEU A 159 -0.65 -16.83 -0.81
N LEU A 160 -1.81 -17.44 -1.11
CA LEU A 160 -2.75 -17.92 -0.09
C LEU A 160 -2.15 -19.05 0.75
N GLU A 161 -1.33 -19.91 0.17
CA GLU A 161 -0.56 -20.90 0.92
C GLU A 161 0.44 -20.22 1.87
N ARG A 162 1.19 -19.22 1.39
CA ARG A 162 2.17 -18.46 2.20
C ARG A 162 1.52 -17.71 3.37
N VAL A 163 0.28 -17.25 3.23
CA VAL A 163 -0.46 -16.61 4.32
C VAL A 163 -1.30 -17.61 5.15
N GLY A 164 -1.18 -18.92 4.88
CA GLY A 164 -1.84 -20.00 5.62
C GLY A 164 -3.36 -20.04 5.43
N LEU A 165 -3.83 -19.82 4.20
CA LEU A 165 -5.25 -19.82 3.82
C LEU A 165 -5.56 -20.70 2.58
N ALA A 166 -4.71 -21.69 2.28
CA ALA A 166 -4.89 -22.59 1.15
C ALA A 166 -6.21 -23.40 1.23
N ASP A 167 -6.70 -23.70 2.43
CA ASP A 167 -7.96 -24.39 2.70
C ASP A 167 -9.21 -23.50 2.61
N ARG A 168 -9.04 -22.17 2.44
CA ARG A 168 -10.11 -21.18 2.47
C ARG A 168 -10.38 -20.49 1.14
N VAL A 169 -9.79 -20.95 0.04
CA VAL A 169 -9.81 -20.28 -1.27
C VAL A 169 -11.22 -20.00 -1.82
N HIS A 170 -12.19 -20.86 -1.50
CA HIS A 170 -13.60 -20.70 -1.93
C HIS A 170 -14.50 -20.08 -0.85
N THR A 171 -13.93 -19.66 0.28
CA THR A 171 -14.67 -19.02 1.38
C THR A 171 -14.93 -17.55 1.06
N TYR A 172 -16.06 -17.01 1.49
CA TYR A 172 -16.36 -15.59 1.39
C TYR A 172 -15.86 -14.83 2.62
N PRO A 173 -15.56 -13.50 2.50
CA PRO A 173 -15.01 -12.69 3.58
C PRO A 173 -15.80 -12.73 4.88
N ASP A 174 -17.14 -12.78 4.83
CA ASP A 174 -18.04 -12.81 6.00
C ASP A 174 -17.88 -14.08 6.87
N LYS A 175 -17.26 -15.12 6.35
CA LYS A 175 -16.97 -16.39 7.05
C LYS A 175 -15.55 -16.47 7.61
N LEU A 176 -14.79 -15.41 7.51
CA LEU A 176 -13.41 -15.33 7.98
C LEU A 176 -13.30 -14.52 9.28
N SER A 177 -12.38 -14.92 10.17
CA SER A 177 -11.98 -14.06 11.29
C SER A 177 -11.27 -12.80 10.79
N GLY A 178 -11.18 -11.73 11.63
CA GLY A 178 -10.48 -10.50 11.28
C GLY A 178 -9.03 -10.73 10.84
N GLY A 179 -8.29 -11.58 11.56
CA GLY A 179 -6.92 -11.93 11.17
C GLY A 179 -6.84 -12.72 9.86
N GLN A 180 -7.83 -13.56 9.54
CA GLN A 180 -7.91 -14.23 8.24
C GLN A 180 -8.21 -13.22 7.13
N GLN A 181 -9.16 -12.29 7.34
CA GLN A 181 -9.47 -11.24 6.38
C GLN A 181 -8.25 -10.36 6.09
N GLN A 182 -7.48 -9.99 7.13
CA GLN A 182 -6.28 -9.20 6.95
C GLN A 182 -5.19 -9.95 6.17
N ARG A 183 -5.03 -11.25 6.41
CA ARG A 183 -4.10 -12.08 5.62
C ARG A 183 -4.52 -12.17 4.15
N VAL A 184 -5.82 -12.23 3.84
CA VAL A 184 -6.32 -12.11 2.46
C VAL A 184 -6.01 -10.73 1.88
N ALA A 185 -6.20 -9.64 2.64
CA ALA A 185 -5.89 -8.28 2.20
C ALA A 185 -4.40 -8.10 1.89
N ILE A 186 -3.51 -8.69 2.69
CA ILE A 186 -2.07 -8.72 2.44
C ILE A 186 -1.75 -9.49 1.16
N ALA A 187 -2.30 -10.70 0.99
CA ALA A 187 -2.11 -11.49 -0.23
C ALA A 187 -2.60 -10.73 -1.47
N ARG A 188 -3.76 -10.08 -1.40
CA ARG A 188 -4.28 -9.22 -2.47
C ARG A 188 -3.35 -8.06 -2.81
N ALA A 189 -2.83 -7.37 -1.79
CA ALA A 189 -1.93 -6.24 -1.98
C ALA A 189 -0.61 -6.64 -2.65
N LEU A 190 -0.17 -7.88 -2.48
CA LEU A 190 1.08 -8.43 -3.05
C LEU A 190 0.86 -9.18 -4.38
N ALA A 191 -0.39 -9.44 -4.77
CA ALA A 191 -0.72 -10.35 -5.86
C ALA A 191 -0.14 -9.94 -7.23
N HIS A 192 -0.10 -8.64 -7.53
CA HIS A 192 0.43 -8.11 -8.79
C HIS A 192 1.94 -7.82 -8.76
N ASP A 193 2.62 -8.22 -7.67
CA ASP A 193 4.07 -8.05 -7.45
C ASP A 193 4.51 -6.55 -7.41
N PRO A 194 3.89 -5.71 -6.57
CA PRO A 194 4.22 -4.29 -6.50
C PRO A 194 5.62 -4.05 -5.93
N ALA A 195 6.25 -2.94 -6.32
CA ALA A 195 7.54 -2.50 -5.77
C ALA A 195 7.41 -1.75 -4.44
N LEU A 196 6.25 -1.10 -4.22
CA LEU A 196 5.93 -0.32 -3.03
C LEU A 196 4.70 -0.88 -2.33
N ILE A 197 4.83 -1.14 -1.04
CA ILE A 197 3.73 -1.53 -0.16
C ILE A 197 3.44 -0.38 0.81
N LEU A 198 2.20 0.06 0.84
CA LEU A 198 1.69 1.03 1.80
C LEU A 198 0.73 0.31 2.75
N ALA A 199 0.95 0.42 4.05
CA ALA A 199 0.12 -0.22 5.06
C ALA A 199 -0.39 0.82 6.06
N ASP A 200 -1.70 0.99 6.14
CA ASP A 200 -2.34 1.92 7.05
C ASP A 200 -2.98 1.16 8.21
N GLU A 201 -2.37 1.23 9.41
CA GLU A 201 -2.78 0.54 10.63
C GLU A 201 -3.13 -0.95 10.40
N PRO A 202 -2.24 -1.77 9.78
CA PRO A 202 -2.60 -3.10 9.28
C PRO A 202 -3.00 -4.09 10.37
N THR A 203 -2.75 -3.79 11.64
CA THR A 203 -3.09 -4.61 12.79
C THR A 203 -4.07 -3.93 13.76
N GLY A 204 -4.50 -2.71 13.46
CA GLY A 204 -5.26 -1.86 14.39
C GLY A 204 -6.64 -2.42 14.80
N ASN A 205 -7.21 -3.36 14.04
CA ASN A 205 -8.50 -3.98 14.32
C ASN A 205 -8.38 -5.43 14.81
N LEU A 206 -7.19 -5.87 15.20
CA LEU A 206 -6.91 -7.23 15.64
C LEU A 206 -6.51 -7.25 17.13
N ASP A 207 -6.76 -8.37 17.77
CA ASP A 207 -6.15 -8.64 19.07
C ASP A 207 -4.62 -8.74 18.92
N GLU A 208 -3.90 -8.57 20.01
CA GLU A 208 -2.45 -8.44 20.01
C GLU A 208 -1.75 -9.67 19.39
N GLU A 209 -2.15 -10.89 19.78
CA GLU A 209 -1.53 -12.13 19.30
C GLU A 209 -1.76 -12.30 17.78
N THR A 210 -2.99 -12.08 17.32
CA THR A 210 -3.34 -12.12 15.91
C THR A 210 -2.62 -11.02 15.13
N GLY A 211 -2.54 -9.82 15.69
CA GLY A 211 -1.84 -8.68 15.11
C GLY A 211 -0.34 -8.96 14.89
N GLN A 212 0.35 -9.53 15.87
CA GLN A 212 1.75 -9.91 15.77
C GLN A 212 1.98 -10.95 14.67
N ARG A 213 1.12 -11.99 14.57
CA ARG A 213 1.21 -13.00 13.50
C ARG A 213 1.00 -12.39 12.11
N VAL A 214 0.02 -11.52 11.96
CA VAL A 214 -0.27 -10.82 10.70
C VAL A 214 0.88 -9.90 10.29
N LEU A 215 1.44 -9.16 11.25
CA LEU A 215 2.61 -8.31 11.03
C LEU A 215 3.81 -9.12 10.56
N GLN A 216 4.10 -10.24 11.23
CA GLN A 216 5.21 -11.13 10.84
C GLN A 216 5.06 -11.62 9.39
N ILE A 217 3.86 -12.05 9.01
CA ILE A 217 3.56 -12.49 7.63
C ILE A 217 3.82 -11.34 6.63
N LEU A 218 3.36 -10.11 6.93
CA LEU A 218 3.59 -8.97 6.06
C LEU A 218 5.09 -8.66 5.91
N LEU A 219 5.85 -8.68 7.01
CA LEU A 219 7.29 -8.44 6.99
C LEU A 219 8.05 -9.53 6.22
N ASP A 220 7.72 -10.80 6.43
CA ASP A 220 8.34 -11.92 5.72
C ASP A 220 8.08 -11.85 4.21
N LEU A 221 6.87 -11.46 3.81
CA LEU A 221 6.48 -11.34 2.41
C LEU A 221 7.12 -10.12 1.71
N THR A 222 7.44 -9.06 2.44
CA THR A 222 8.03 -7.83 1.87
C THR A 222 9.55 -7.84 1.92
N ARG A 223 10.17 -8.14 3.05
CA ARG A 223 11.64 -8.14 3.22
C ARG A 223 12.33 -9.20 2.36
N ASN A 224 11.81 -10.43 2.34
CA ASN A 224 12.39 -11.52 1.54
C ASN A 224 12.30 -11.27 0.02
N THR A 225 11.54 -10.29 -0.41
CA THR A 225 11.37 -9.92 -1.82
C THR A 225 11.95 -8.53 -2.15
N GLY A 226 12.63 -7.89 -1.18
CA GLY A 226 13.29 -6.60 -1.36
C GLY A 226 12.33 -5.43 -1.65
N LYS A 227 11.05 -5.55 -1.27
CA LYS A 227 10.04 -4.51 -1.50
C LYS A 227 10.15 -3.38 -0.47
N THR A 228 9.91 -2.16 -0.90
CA THR A 228 9.80 -1.01 0.02
C THR A 228 8.45 -1.08 0.75
N LEU A 229 8.49 -0.99 2.08
CA LEU A 229 7.30 -0.98 2.93
C LEU A 229 7.24 0.32 3.73
N ILE A 230 6.15 1.08 3.58
CA ILE A 230 5.85 2.26 4.41
C ILE A 230 4.59 1.94 5.20
N MET A 231 4.70 1.89 6.53
CA MET A 231 3.61 1.51 7.42
C MET A 231 3.25 2.66 8.36
N ALA A 232 1.99 3.07 8.36
CA ALA A 232 1.45 3.96 9.37
C ALA A 232 0.96 3.15 10.58
N THR A 233 1.33 3.54 11.78
CA THR A 233 0.85 2.93 13.03
C THR A 233 0.96 3.90 14.19
N HIS A 234 0.22 3.65 15.25
CA HIS A 234 0.37 4.29 16.55
C HIS A 234 1.06 3.37 17.58
N ASN A 235 1.37 2.11 17.20
CA ASN A 235 2.02 1.15 18.10
C ASN A 235 3.55 1.32 18.06
N PRO A 236 4.20 1.73 19.18
CA PRO A 236 5.65 1.93 19.24
C PRO A 236 6.45 0.63 19.17
N GLU A 237 5.87 -0.53 19.49
CA GLU A 237 6.57 -1.82 19.40
C GLU A 237 6.88 -2.17 17.92
N ILE A 238 5.98 -1.83 17.00
CA ILE A 238 6.21 -2.04 15.57
C ILE A 238 7.38 -1.17 15.07
N ALA A 239 7.56 0.01 15.67
CA ALA A 239 8.66 0.90 15.33
C ALA A 239 10.05 0.27 15.57
N GLN A 240 10.18 -0.61 16.56
CA GLN A 240 11.43 -1.32 16.86
C GLN A 240 11.85 -2.32 15.76
N LEU A 241 10.91 -2.71 14.90
CA LEU A 241 11.17 -3.63 13.79
C LEU A 241 11.56 -2.90 12.48
N ALA A 242 11.43 -1.57 12.45
CA ALA A 242 11.66 -0.77 11.25
C ALA A 242 13.14 -0.42 11.06
N ASP A 243 13.53 -0.26 9.81
CA ASP A 243 14.86 0.26 9.44
C ASP A 243 14.94 1.76 9.74
N ARG A 244 13.79 2.46 9.67
CA ARG A 244 13.66 3.88 10.00
C ARG A 244 12.28 4.20 10.55
N VAL A 245 12.24 5.09 11.53
CA VAL A 245 11.00 5.59 12.13
C VAL A 245 10.90 7.09 11.92
N LEU A 246 9.75 7.53 11.46
CA LEU A 246 9.38 8.93 11.31
C LEU A 246 8.16 9.24 12.16
N ARG A 247 8.23 10.26 13.00
CA ARG A 247 7.08 10.76 13.73
C ARG A 247 6.34 11.79 12.90
N VAL A 248 5.02 11.61 12.79
CA VAL A 248 4.11 12.57 12.14
C VAL A 248 3.37 13.31 13.22
N GLN A 249 3.63 14.61 13.36
CA GLN A 249 3.03 15.46 14.36
C GLN A 249 2.87 16.90 13.84
N ASP A 250 1.71 17.50 14.04
CA ASP A 250 1.40 18.90 13.71
C ASP A 250 1.76 19.29 12.26
N GLY A 251 1.56 18.34 11.34
CA GLY A 251 1.84 18.54 9.91
C GLY A 251 3.31 18.38 9.51
N HIS A 252 4.19 18.08 10.45
CA HIS A 252 5.61 17.86 10.23
C HIS A 252 6.04 16.41 10.43
N LEU A 253 7.16 16.05 9.81
CA LEU A 253 7.80 14.75 10.03
C LEU A 253 9.16 14.97 10.68
N THR A 254 9.42 14.23 11.75
CA THR A 254 10.72 14.19 12.44
C THR A 254 11.25 12.76 12.44
N ARG A 255 12.57 12.61 12.31
CA ARG A 255 13.19 11.29 12.44
C ARG A 255 13.25 10.90 13.92
N VAL A 256 12.92 9.66 14.22
CA VAL A 256 13.02 9.10 15.57
C VAL A 256 14.16 8.08 15.58
N ILE A 257 15.08 8.23 16.54
CA ILE A 257 16.07 7.20 16.82
C ILE A 257 15.44 6.23 17.83
N VAL A 258 15.38 4.95 17.46
CA VAL A 258 14.82 3.90 18.29
C VAL A 258 15.96 3.32 19.14
N HIS A 259 15.87 3.51 20.46
CA HIS A 259 16.69 2.81 21.43
C HIS A 259 15.88 1.67 22.06
N PRO A 260 16.52 0.62 22.61
CA PRO A 260 15.79 -0.48 23.25
C PRO A 260 14.79 -0.03 24.35
N ASP A 261 15.10 1.08 25.03
CA ASP A 261 14.31 1.57 26.16
C ASP A 261 13.67 2.96 25.93
N ALA A 262 13.88 3.59 24.76
CA ALA A 262 13.41 4.95 24.50
C ALA A 262 13.27 5.25 23.00
N LEU A 263 12.41 6.25 22.69
CA LEU A 263 12.32 6.85 21.37
C LEU A 263 12.80 8.30 21.47
N GLU A 264 13.92 8.63 20.85
CA GLU A 264 14.46 10.00 20.82
C GLU A 264 14.18 10.66 19.46
N GLU A 265 13.73 11.92 19.50
CA GLU A 265 13.46 12.71 18.31
C GLU A 265 14.73 13.45 17.85
N VAL A 266 15.01 13.35 16.56
CA VAL A 266 16.01 14.15 15.88
C VAL A 266 15.31 14.97 14.79
N VAL A 267 15.41 16.29 14.90
CA VAL A 267 14.86 17.20 13.87
C VAL A 267 15.66 17.01 12.58
N ILE A 268 14.94 16.81 11.47
CA ILE A 268 15.52 16.62 10.13
C ILE A 268 15.70 17.99 9.47
#